data_834636cd5fd19e28879f00a14ee0bcbe
#
_entry.id   834636cd5fd19e28879f00a14ee0bcbe
#
_cell.length_a   1.000
_cell.length_b   1.000
_cell.length_c   1.000
_cell.angle_alpha   90.00
_cell.angle_beta   90.00
_cell.angle_gamma   90.00
#
_symmetry.space_group_name_H-M   'P 1'
#
loop_
_entity.id
_entity.type
_entity.pdbx_description
1 polymer ?
#
loop_
_entity_poly.entity_id
_entity_poly.type
_entity_poly.pdbx_seq_one_letter_code
_entity_poly.pdbx_strand_id
1 'polypeptide(L)'
;MAWTHPDHPGRCVRLGYCTNVLPVETLSDLRHALTEVALPLRERLHPEGTLGIGLHLPASLAAYLAGPEGVSDLADLGEWLCVSGFDPFTYNAFPFGGFHKDGLKENVYRPTWTEPEREQYTLDVAHVAAALIGACRGPQSSAQSSAQSSTQSSTQSDAPPGHVSISTHPGTYGPWVTDRSELKACADAMARVVSRFTQQAGVPPVVLSLEAEPFASAGNTRALAEFLVLANMSVVRELKALGHDASEAGALAARHLGVCLDACHSAVEFEDPGEAWSLSSGGGPSEEGADGGAFSASPRLGYTLGKIQFSSALALSSPASDPEGRALLLGMDEPRYLHQVRAQSSAGPLAESDLGNLAATLAAEDSSAEAWLEAPEWRCHFHVPVDLESYGSLSTTRSHADALLAEALTDPGVWPSGELHVEVETYTWSVLPASGRPGGSLVDGLERELRHVEALLRGAGWSSS
;
A
#
# COMPACT_ATOMS: atom_id res chain seq x y z
N MET A 1 -16.49 -2.78 -1.54
CA MET A 1 -17.48 -3.15 -0.50
C MET A 1 -17.03 -2.54 0.81
N ALA A 2 -17.96 -1.97 1.57
CA ALA A 2 -17.69 -1.47 2.90
C ALA A 2 -18.04 -2.53 3.95
N TRP A 3 -17.17 -2.71 4.94
CA TRP A 3 -17.38 -3.56 6.10
C TRP A 3 -17.65 -2.66 7.31
N THR A 4 -18.73 -2.91 8.02
CA THR A 4 -19.19 -2.12 9.18
C THR A 4 -19.21 -2.96 10.45
N HIS A 5 -19.12 -2.29 11.61
CA HIS A 5 -19.15 -2.96 12.91
C HIS A 5 -20.22 -2.31 13.80
N PRO A 6 -21.06 -3.08 14.50
CA PRO A 6 -22.15 -2.51 15.31
C PRO A 6 -21.66 -1.63 16.46
N ASP A 7 -20.51 -1.98 17.06
CA ASP A 7 -19.92 -1.24 18.19
C ASP A 7 -19.11 -0.01 17.75
N HIS A 8 -18.88 0.15 16.42
CA HIS A 8 -18.13 1.27 15.85
C HIS A 8 -18.95 2.02 14.79
N PRO A 9 -20.09 2.64 15.16
CA PRO A 9 -20.95 3.33 14.21
C PRO A 9 -20.19 4.45 13.48
N GLY A 10 -20.39 4.56 12.17
CA GLY A 10 -19.69 5.52 11.31
C GLY A 10 -18.25 5.16 10.97
N ARG A 11 -17.80 3.96 11.30
CA ARG A 11 -16.50 3.40 10.87
C ARG A 11 -16.73 2.30 9.85
N CYS A 12 -15.85 2.22 8.85
CA CYS A 12 -15.88 1.13 7.89
C CYS A 12 -14.48 0.72 7.43
N VAL A 13 -14.36 -0.56 7.06
CA VAL A 13 -13.19 -1.07 6.35
C VAL A 13 -13.55 -1.18 4.88
N ARG A 14 -12.70 -0.65 3.99
CA ARG A 14 -12.77 -0.88 2.55
C ARG A 14 -11.74 -1.92 2.16
N LEU A 15 -12.21 -3.05 1.67
CA LEU A 15 -11.37 -4.13 1.20
C LEU A 15 -11.35 -4.14 -0.32
N GLY A 16 -10.16 -4.23 -0.91
CA GLY A 16 -9.96 -4.33 -2.35
C GLY A 16 -8.70 -5.11 -2.71
N TYR A 17 -8.51 -5.28 -4.02
CA TYR A 17 -7.34 -5.91 -4.61
C TYR A 17 -6.57 -4.94 -5.50
N CYS A 18 -5.23 -4.95 -5.43
CA CYS A 18 -4.39 -4.10 -6.26
C CYS A 18 -4.28 -4.64 -7.68
N THR A 19 -4.60 -3.79 -8.66
CA THR A 19 -4.55 -4.18 -10.09
C THR A 19 -3.14 -4.26 -10.67
N ASN A 20 -2.09 -3.96 -9.90
CA ASN A 20 -0.71 -4.12 -10.35
C ASN A 20 -0.30 -5.58 -10.64
N VAL A 21 -1.11 -6.57 -10.22
CA VAL A 21 -0.98 -7.98 -10.64
C VAL A 21 -1.25 -8.16 -12.14
N LEU A 22 -1.93 -7.20 -12.77
CA LEU A 22 -2.37 -7.27 -14.17
C LEU A 22 -1.43 -6.43 -15.06
N PRO A 23 -0.98 -6.95 -16.22
CA PRO A 23 -0.15 -6.18 -17.14
C PRO A 23 -1.01 -5.13 -17.86
N VAL A 24 -0.89 -3.86 -17.45
CA VAL A 24 -1.63 -2.72 -17.99
C VAL A 24 -0.64 -1.68 -18.50
N GLU A 25 -0.80 -1.26 -19.76
CA GLU A 25 -0.05 -0.15 -20.38
C GLU A 25 -1.01 0.90 -20.96
N THR A 26 -2.21 0.47 -21.39
CA THR A 26 -3.20 1.33 -22.05
C THR A 26 -4.57 1.22 -21.38
N LEU A 27 -5.49 2.14 -21.73
CA LEU A 27 -6.88 2.06 -21.27
C LEU A 27 -7.58 0.78 -21.75
N SER A 28 -7.25 0.32 -22.97
CA SER A 28 -7.77 -0.94 -23.50
C SER A 28 -7.32 -2.14 -22.67
N ASP A 29 -6.03 -2.16 -22.26
CA ASP A 29 -5.51 -3.22 -21.41
C ASP A 29 -6.18 -3.19 -20.03
N LEU A 30 -6.36 -2.00 -19.45
CA LEU A 30 -7.05 -1.85 -18.17
C LEU A 30 -8.49 -2.39 -18.23
N ARG A 31 -9.26 -1.98 -19.24
CA ARG A 31 -10.64 -2.48 -19.41
C ARG A 31 -10.68 -3.99 -19.65
N HIS A 32 -9.79 -4.51 -20.48
CA HIS A 32 -9.67 -5.95 -20.71
C HIS A 32 -9.35 -6.71 -19.42
N ALA A 33 -8.31 -6.29 -18.69
CA ALA A 33 -7.89 -6.91 -17.45
C ALA A 33 -9.01 -6.90 -16.38
N LEU A 34 -9.70 -5.77 -16.21
CA LEU A 34 -10.84 -5.67 -15.29
C LEU A 34 -12.01 -6.55 -15.73
N THR A 35 -12.28 -6.68 -17.04
CA THR A 35 -13.35 -7.52 -17.57
C THR A 35 -13.05 -9.02 -17.40
N GLU A 36 -11.80 -9.44 -17.69
CA GLU A 36 -11.44 -10.86 -17.67
C GLU A 36 -11.11 -11.39 -16.27
N VAL A 37 -10.69 -10.51 -15.34
CA VAL A 37 -10.23 -10.93 -14.00
C VAL A 37 -11.12 -10.35 -12.89
N ALA A 38 -11.24 -9.02 -12.82
CA ALA A 38 -11.92 -8.38 -11.69
C ALA A 38 -13.45 -8.59 -11.73
N LEU A 39 -14.08 -8.59 -12.91
CA LEU A 39 -15.52 -8.81 -13.03
C LEU A 39 -15.93 -10.23 -12.62
N PRO A 40 -15.30 -11.33 -13.10
CA PRO A 40 -15.55 -12.67 -12.57
C PRO A 40 -15.29 -12.80 -11.07
N LEU A 41 -14.25 -12.14 -10.55
CA LEU A 41 -13.94 -12.12 -9.12
C LEU A 41 -15.07 -11.47 -8.33
N ARG A 42 -15.58 -10.31 -8.76
CA ARG A 42 -16.74 -9.64 -8.17
C ARG A 42 -17.98 -10.54 -8.17
N GLU A 43 -18.29 -11.19 -9.30
CA GLU A 43 -19.45 -12.08 -9.43
C GLU A 43 -19.39 -13.26 -8.45
N ARG A 44 -18.20 -13.79 -8.17
CA ARG A 44 -18.01 -14.91 -7.22
C ARG A 44 -18.08 -14.48 -5.75
N LEU A 45 -17.51 -13.32 -5.42
CA LEU A 45 -17.43 -12.83 -4.05
C LEU A 45 -18.70 -12.07 -3.65
N HIS A 46 -19.20 -11.20 -4.55
CA HIS A 46 -20.22 -10.21 -4.27
C HIS A 46 -21.19 -10.04 -5.44
N PRO A 47 -21.99 -11.07 -5.81
CA PRO A 47 -22.84 -11.03 -7.01
C PRO A 47 -23.81 -9.83 -7.02
N GLU A 48 -24.32 -9.44 -5.84
CA GLU A 48 -25.24 -8.29 -5.68
C GLU A 48 -24.56 -7.05 -5.11
N GLY A 49 -23.24 -7.12 -4.86
CA GLY A 49 -22.48 -6.07 -4.21
C GLY A 49 -21.39 -5.45 -5.09
N THR A 50 -20.50 -4.67 -4.46
CA THR A 50 -19.36 -4.05 -5.11
C THR A 50 -18.05 -4.75 -4.72
N LEU A 51 -17.09 -4.81 -5.64
CA LEU A 51 -15.71 -5.20 -5.37
C LEU A 51 -14.85 -3.95 -5.23
N GLY A 52 -14.13 -3.82 -4.12
CA GLY A 52 -13.09 -2.80 -3.98
C GLY A 52 -11.90 -3.12 -4.89
N ILE A 53 -11.38 -2.10 -5.56
CA ILE A 53 -10.19 -2.21 -6.39
C ILE A 53 -9.20 -1.08 -6.08
N GLY A 54 -7.92 -1.44 -6.04
CA GLY A 54 -6.82 -0.50 -6.06
C GLY A 54 -6.26 -0.40 -7.47
N LEU A 55 -6.22 0.80 -8.04
CA LEU A 55 -5.78 1.01 -9.40
C LEU A 55 -4.29 1.37 -9.46
N HIS A 56 -3.50 0.58 -10.18
CA HIS A 56 -2.21 0.99 -10.71
C HIS A 56 -2.41 1.51 -12.14
N LEU A 57 -2.01 2.77 -12.36
CA LEU A 57 -2.07 3.43 -13.66
C LEU A 57 -0.65 3.81 -14.07
N PRO A 58 -0.07 3.21 -15.12
CA PRO A 58 1.21 3.67 -15.67
C PRO A 58 1.16 5.16 -16.02
N ALA A 59 2.28 5.88 -15.88
CA ALA A 59 2.33 7.33 -16.04
C ALA A 59 1.78 7.81 -17.39
N SER A 60 2.03 7.07 -18.47
CA SER A 60 1.48 7.39 -19.79
C SER A 60 -0.05 7.33 -19.82
N LEU A 61 -0.65 6.34 -19.15
CA LEU A 61 -2.10 6.20 -19.06
C LEU A 61 -2.70 7.28 -18.13
N ALA A 62 -2.06 7.53 -16.99
CA ALA A 62 -2.50 8.57 -16.05
C ALA A 62 -2.47 9.95 -16.72
N ALA A 63 -1.37 10.30 -17.42
CA ALA A 63 -1.24 11.54 -18.16
C ALA A 63 -2.28 11.69 -19.29
N TYR A 64 -2.55 10.61 -20.03
CA TYR A 64 -3.60 10.60 -21.06
C TYR A 64 -4.96 10.90 -20.45
N LEU A 65 -5.36 10.15 -19.41
CA LEU A 65 -6.67 10.30 -18.77
C LEU A 65 -6.83 11.67 -18.07
N ALA A 66 -5.75 12.23 -17.52
CA ALA A 66 -5.77 13.56 -16.90
C ALA A 66 -5.72 14.70 -17.93
N GLY A 67 -5.29 14.40 -19.17
CA GLY A 67 -5.17 15.38 -20.25
C GLY A 67 -6.47 15.65 -21.01
N PRO A 68 -6.50 16.72 -21.82
CA PRO A 68 -7.69 17.12 -22.57
C PRO A 68 -8.21 16.07 -23.56
N GLU A 69 -7.33 15.20 -24.08
CA GLU A 69 -7.68 14.15 -25.02
C GLU A 69 -8.38 12.97 -24.33
N GLY A 70 -8.13 12.74 -23.04
CA GLY A 70 -8.67 11.63 -22.25
C GLY A 70 -9.97 11.95 -21.49
N VAL A 71 -10.48 13.18 -21.54
CA VAL A 71 -11.64 13.61 -20.72
C VAL A 71 -12.87 12.73 -20.94
N SER A 72 -13.19 12.41 -22.19
CA SER A 72 -14.34 11.55 -22.52
C SER A 72 -14.11 10.13 -22.02
N ASP A 73 -12.90 9.59 -22.25
CA ASP A 73 -12.54 8.22 -21.88
C ASP A 73 -12.49 8.04 -20.35
N LEU A 74 -12.07 9.08 -19.61
CA LEU A 74 -12.10 9.09 -18.14
C LEU A 74 -13.55 9.06 -17.61
N ALA A 75 -14.45 9.85 -18.22
CA ALA A 75 -15.86 9.86 -17.86
C ALA A 75 -16.52 8.50 -18.13
N ASP A 76 -16.27 7.94 -19.31
CA ASP A 76 -16.77 6.61 -19.73
C ASP A 76 -16.19 5.48 -18.86
N LEU A 77 -14.93 5.59 -18.44
CA LEU A 77 -14.32 4.65 -17.51
C LEU A 77 -15.00 4.71 -16.14
N GLY A 78 -15.24 5.91 -15.62
CA GLY A 78 -15.91 6.10 -14.33
C GLY A 78 -17.33 5.54 -14.32
N GLU A 79 -18.13 5.82 -15.36
CA GLU A 79 -19.47 5.25 -15.50
C GLU A 79 -19.42 3.73 -15.58
N TRP A 80 -18.50 3.18 -16.40
CA TRP A 80 -18.36 1.74 -16.56
C TRP A 80 -17.96 1.05 -15.25
N LEU A 81 -17.00 1.60 -14.50
CA LEU A 81 -16.60 1.04 -13.19
C LEU A 81 -17.79 1.01 -12.22
N CYS A 82 -18.55 2.10 -12.15
CA CYS A 82 -19.71 2.20 -11.29
C CYS A 82 -20.79 1.17 -11.66
N VAL A 83 -21.18 1.10 -12.94
CA VAL A 83 -22.20 0.17 -13.44
C VAL A 83 -21.75 -1.29 -13.29
N SER A 84 -20.45 -1.56 -13.45
CA SER A 84 -19.87 -2.90 -13.27
C SER A 84 -19.72 -3.30 -11.79
N GLY A 85 -20.07 -2.44 -10.83
CA GLY A 85 -19.99 -2.72 -9.40
C GLY A 85 -18.57 -2.69 -8.85
N PHE A 86 -17.70 -1.82 -9.35
CA PHE A 86 -16.37 -1.58 -8.79
C PHE A 86 -16.35 -0.33 -7.91
N ASP A 87 -15.56 -0.38 -6.84
CA ASP A 87 -15.27 0.74 -5.93
C ASP A 87 -13.76 1.05 -5.96
N PRO A 88 -13.31 2.01 -6.81
CA PRO A 88 -11.90 2.36 -6.95
C PRO A 88 -11.48 3.34 -5.85
N PHE A 89 -11.26 2.86 -4.61
CA PHE A 89 -11.03 3.71 -3.45
C PHE A 89 -9.56 4.02 -3.16
N THR A 90 -8.61 3.29 -3.77
CA THR A 90 -7.17 3.41 -3.54
C THR A 90 -6.39 3.30 -4.84
N TYR A 91 -5.21 3.91 -4.89
CA TYR A 91 -4.37 3.97 -6.08
C TYR A 91 -2.91 3.69 -5.71
N ASN A 92 -2.18 3.04 -6.63
CA ASN A 92 -0.76 2.81 -6.50
C ASN A 92 -0.01 3.65 -7.55
N ALA A 93 0.78 4.64 -7.08
CA ALA A 93 1.64 5.50 -7.88
C ALA A 93 3.13 5.26 -7.57
N PHE A 94 3.48 4.07 -7.09
CA PHE A 94 4.87 3.70 -6.84
C PHE A 94 5.60 3.39 -8.15
N PRO A 95 5.25 2.36 -8.95
CA PRO A 95 5.86 2.16 -10.25
C PRO A 95 5.39 3.24 -11.24
N PHE A 96 6.35 3.88 -11.93
CA PHE A 96 6.05 4.93 -12.89
C PHE A 96 5.58 4.39 -14.25
N GLY A 97 6.20 3.30 -14.70
CA GLY A 97 5.91 2.68 -15.99
C GLY A 97 5.19 1.34 -15.84
N GLY A 98 5.20 0.57 -16.92
CA GLY A 98 4.72 -0.80 -16.91
C GLY A 98 5.48 -1.66 -15.92
N PHE A 99 4.77 -2.24 -14.95
CA PHE A 99 5.34 -2.93 -13.80
C PHE A 99 5.85 -4.35 -14.13
N HIS A 100 5.47 -4.90 -15.29
CA HIS A 100 5.78 -6.28 -15.70
C HIS A 100 6.92 -6.38 -16.72
N LYS A 101 7.79 -5.37 -16.81
CA LYS A 101 8.92 -5.34 -17.74
C LYS A 101 10.20 -5.89 -17.11
N ASP A 102 10.93 -6.72 -17.86
CA ASP A 102 12.24 -7.21 -17.43
C ASP A 102 13.25 -6.05 -17.31
N GLY A 103 14.15 -6.14 -16.33
CA GLY A 103 15.15 -5.12 -16.07
C GLY A 103 14.64 -3.92 -15.27
N LEU A 104 13.47 -4.05 -14.62
CA LEU A 104 12.95 -2.99 -13.75
C LEU A 104 13.85 -2.83 -12.51
N LYS A 105 13.96 -3.88 -11.67
CA LYS A 105 14.81 -3.91 -10.47
C LYS A 105 14.76 -2.55 -9.73
N GLU A 106 15.91 -1.98 -9.30
CA GLU A 106 15.98 -0.67 -8.62
C GLU A 106 15.43 0.50 -9.45
N ASN A 107 15.27 0.33 -10.76
CA ASN A 107 14.65 1.38 -11.60
C ASN A 107 13.16 1.61 -11.32
N VAL A 108 12.51 0.76 -10.51
CA VAL A 108 11.15 1.00 -10.01
C VAL A 108 11.05 2.34 -9.25
N TYR A 109 12.15 2.78 -8.61
CA TYR A 109 12.22 4.07 -7.91
C TYR A 109 12.36 5.28 -8.85
N ARG A 110 12.55 5.09 -10.17
CA ARG A 110 12.65 6.18 -11.12
C ARG A 110 11.31 6.47 -11.79
N PRO A 111 11.03 7.78 -12.06
CA PRO A 111 11.74 8.96 -11.55
C PRO A 111 11.64 9.05 -10.02
N THR A 112 12.70 9.57 -9.40
CA THR A 112 12.73 9.82 -7.96
C THR A 112 11.90 11.07 -7.61
N TRP A 113 11.68 11.32 -6.31
CA TRP A 113 10.99 12.54 -5.89
C TRP A 113 11.80 13.84 -6.07
N THR A 114 13.04 13.77 -6.54
CA THR A 114 13.80 14.95 -6.98
C THR A 114 13.54 15.31 -8.45
N GLU A 115 12.87 14.44 -9.19
CA GLU A 115 12.58 14.58 -10.62
C GLU A 115 11.13 15.05 -10.82
N PRO A 116 10.88 16.12 -11.59
CA PRO A 116 9.55 16.72 -11.72
C PRO A 116 8.50 15.78 -12.34
N GLU A 117 8.93 14.76 -13.07
CA GLU A 117 8.06 13.75 -13.66
C GLU A 117 7.31 12.95 -12.59
N ARG A 118 7.93 12.73 -11.42
CA ARG A 118 7.28 12.05 -10.28
C ARG A 118 6.14 12.90 -9.70
N GLU A 119 6.38 14.20 -9.54
CA GLU A 119 5.34 15.14 -9.08
C GLU A 119 4.14 15.14 -10.05
N GLN A 120 4.42 15.31 -11.36
CA GLN A 120 3.36 15.37 -12.36
C GLN A 120 2.57 14.06 -12.42
N TYR A 121 3.24 12.92 -12.43
CA TYR A 121 2.60 11.61 -12.42
C TYR A 121 1.64 11.44 -11.22
N THR A 122 2.11 11.81 -10.04
CA THR A 122 1.27 11.71 -8.83
C THR A 122 0.06 12.63 -8.89
N LEU A 123 0.20 13.82 -9.47
CA LEU A 123 -0.92 14.76 -9.69
C LEU A 123 -1.91 14.22 -10.74
N ASP A 124 -1.42 13.59 -11.81
CA ASP A 124 -2.26 12.98 -12.84
C ASP A 124 -3.09 11.82 -12.24
N VAL A 125 -2.45 10.94 -11.45
CA VAL A 125 -3.15 9.87 -10.73
C VAL A 125 -4.21 10.46 -9.78
N ALA A 126 -3.90 11.53 -9.05
CA ALA A 126 -4.86 12.17 -8.15
C ALA A 126 -6.05 12.79 -8.90
N HIS A 127 -5.81 13.38 -10.07
CA HIS A 127 -6.87 13.89 -10.93
C HIS A 127 -7.82 12.78 -11.39
N VAL A 128 -7.25 11.68 -11.90
CA VAL A 128 -8.03 10.50 -12.33
C VAL A 128 -8.79 9.90 -11.15
N ALA A 129 -8.15 9.75 -9.99
CA ALA A 129 -8.78 9.22 -8.79
C ALA A 129 -9.98 10.04 -8.34
N ALA A 130 -9.85 11.37 -8.32
CA ALA A 130 -10.93 12.28 -7.97
C ALA A 130 -12.14 12.15 -8.93
N ALA A 131 -11.88 12.04 -10.23
CA ALA A 131 -12.92 11.87 -11.24
C ALA A 131 -13.65 10.51 -11.10
N LEU A 132 -12.90 9.41 -10.96
CA LEU A 132 -13.47 8.06 -10.86
C LEU A 132 -14.30 7.89 -9.57
N ILE A 133 -13.82 8.39 -8.43
CA ILE A 133 -14.57 8.37 -7.17
C ILE A 133 -15.79 9.27 -7.25
N GLY A 134 -15.67 10.45 -7.87
CA GLY A 134 -16.80 11.34 -8.10
C GLY A 134 -17.91 10.67 -8.92
N ALA A 135 -17.56 9.89 -9.93
CA ALA A 135 -18.51 9.10 -10.71
C ALA A 135 -19.21 8.01 -9.89
N CYS A 136 -18.44 7.27 -9.05
CA CYS A 136 -18.97 6.13 -8.32
C CYS A 136 -19.68 6.51 -7.00
N ARG A 137 -19.33 7.62 -6.36
CA ARG A 137 -19.85 8.04 -5.04
C ARG A 137 -20.58 9.38 -5.06
N GLY A 138 -20.75 10.02 -6.22
CA GLY A 138 -21.43 11.29 -6.37
C GLY A 138 -22.95 11.21 -6.16
N PRO A 139 -23.67 12.34 -6.11
CA PRO A 139 -25.11 12.40 -5.84
C PRO A 139 -26.00 11.58 -6.78
N GLN A 140 -25.50 11.22 -7.97
CA GLN A 140 -26.23 10.38 -8.95
C GLN A 140 -26.21 8.89 -8.58
N SER A 141 -25.22 8.40 -7.85
CA SER A 141 -25.17 7.01 -7.40
C SER A 141 -26.14 6.72 -6.24
N SER A 142 -26.57 7.77 -5.49
CA SER A 142 -27.56 7.64 -4.42
C SER A 142 -29.01 7.48 -4.92
N ALA A 143 -29.29 7.76 -6.18
CA ALA A 143 -30.63 7.63 -6.75
C ALA A 143 -31.07 6.18 -6.99
N GLN A 144 -30.11 5.23 -7.11
CA GLN A 144 -30.42 3.80 -7.26
C GLN A 144 -30.53 3.08 -5.93
N SER A 145 -29.99 3.65 -4.84
CA SER A 145 -30.07 3.12 -3.47
C SER A 145 -31.30 3.60 -2.67
N SER A 146 -32.08 4.57 -3.16
CA SER A 146 -33.14 5.24 -2.43
C SER A 146 -34.51 4.53 -2.44
N ALA A 147 -34.58 3.24 -2.81
CA ALA A 147 -35.82 2.47 -2.66
C ALA A 147 -36.07 1.95 -1.23
N GLN A 148 -35.13 2.14 -0.28
CA GLN A 148 -35.32 1.78 1.12
C GLN A 148 -34.70 2.81 2.06
N SER A 149 -35.58 3.43 2.83
CA SER A 149 -35.36 4.22 4.05
C SER A 149 -35.56 5.73 3.94
N SER A 150 -36.83 6.12 4.14
CA SER A 150 -37.19 7.44 4.64
C SER A 150 -37.12 7.41 6.18
N THR A 151 -36.33 8.28 6.74
CA THR A 151 -36.28 8.83 8.11
C THR A 151 -34.90 8.73 8.75
N GLN A 152 -34.11 9.78 8.58
CA GLN A 152 -33.25 10.30 9.64
C GLN A 152 -32.76 11.73 9.28
N SER A 153 -33.19 12.69 10.08
CA SER A 153 -32.64 14.04 10.13
C SER A 153 -31.26 13.97 10.74
N SER A 154 -30.21 14.35 9.98
CA SER A 154 -28.87 14.49 10.51
C SER A 154 -28.25 15.76 9.91
N THR A 155 -27.62 16.55 10.77
CA THR A 155 -26.68 17.61 10.42
C THR A 155 -25.49 16.98 9.68
N GLN A 156 -25.59 16.91 8.34
CA GLN A 156 -24.51 16.41 7.48
C GLN A 156 -23.41 17.49 7.39
N SER A 157 -22.17 17.06 7.66
CA SER A 157 -20.99 17.81 7.18
C SER A 157 -20.99 17.77 5.65
N ASP A 158 -20.76 18.90 4.98
CA ASP A 158 -20.76 19.03 3.52
C ASP A 158 -19.60 18.28 2.82
N ALA A 159 -18.72 17.58 3.55
CA ALA A 159 -17.62 16.80 2.97
C ALA A 159 -18.08 15.37 2.67
N PRO A 160 -17.79 14.81 1.49
CA PRO A 160 -18.05 13.41 1.19
C PRO A 160 -17.32 12.50 2.21
N PRO A 161 -17.96 11.39 2.66
CA PRO A 161 -17.36 10.50 3.61
C PRO A 161 -16.15 9.77 3.02
N GLY A 162 -15.17 9.46 3.87
CA GLY A 162 -13.99 8.69 3.50
C GLY A 162 -12.81 9.52 3.00
N HIS A 163 -11.85 8.85 2.41
CA HIS A 163 -10.68 9.44 1.77
C HIS A 163 -10.30 8.65 0.51
N VAL A 164 -9.30 9.14 -0.23
CA VAL A 164 -8.64 8.45 -1.34
C VAL A 164 -7.19 8.28 -0.97
N SER A 165 -6.67 7.07 -0.96
CA SER A 165 -5.25 6.83 -0.70
C SER A 165 -4.48 6.63 -2.00
N ILE A 166 -3.32 7.28 -2.13
CA ILE A 166 -2.38 7.11 -3.25
C ILE A 166 -1.03 6.74 -2.66
N SER A 167 -0.59 5.49 -2.85
CA SER A 167 0.73 5.05 -2.37
C SER A 167 1.84 5.42 -3.33
N THR A 168 3.03 5.70 -2.77
CA THR A 168 4.25 6.02 -3.49
C THR A 168 5.48 5.75 -2.61
N HIS A 169 6.65 5.57 -3.22
CA HIS A 169 7.90 5.41 -2.48
C HIS A 169 8.31 6.68 -1.70
N PRO A 170 9.08 6.55 -0.59
CA PRO A 170 9.35 7.64 0.34
C PRO A 170 10.56 8.51 -0.08
N GLY A 171 10.80 8.70 -1.38
CA GLY A 171 11.86 9.58 -1.88
C GLY A 171 12.64 8.99 -3.04
N THR A 172 13.52 8.02 -2.77
CA THR A 172 14.39 7.37 -3.77
C THR A 172 14.87 6.01 -3.26
N TYR A 173 15.63 5.30 -4.08
CA TYR A 173 16.39 4.13 -3.64
C TYR A 173 17.51 4.55 -2.69
N GLY A 174 17.57 3.97 -1.49
CA GLY A 174 18.48 4.37 -0.43
C GLY A 174 19.97 4.43 -0.84
N PRO A 175 20.50 3.41 -1.54
CA PRO A 175 21.88 3.45 -2.04
C PRO A 175 22.23 4.61 -3.00
N TRP A 176 21.23 5.27 -3.58
CA TRP A 176 21.45 6.45 -4.42
C TRP A 176 21.52 7.76 -3.63
N VAL A 177 21.13 7.76 -2.35
CA VAL A 177 21.21 8.95 -1.51
C VAL A 177 22.67 9.26 -1.18
N THR A 178 23.15 10.39 -1.68
CA THR A 178 24.53 10.86 -1.44
C THR A 178 24.60 11.96 -0.38
N ASP A 179 23.50 12.70 -0.20
CA ASP A 179 23.39 13.81 0.75
C ASP A 179 21.97 13.91 1.34
N ARG A 180 21.88 14.33 2.59
CA ARG A 180 20.61 14.62 3.28
C ARG A 180 19.79 15.72 2.62
N SER A 181 20.41 16.62 1.85
CA SER A 181 19.70 17.63 1.07
C SER A 181 18.78 17.03 -0.01
N GLU A 182 19.10 15.83 -0.52
CA GLU A 182 18.23 15.10 -1.46
C GLU A 182 16.91 14.68 -0.80
N LEU A 183 16.97 14.19 0.44
CA LEU A 183 15.76 13.83 1.21
C LEU A 183 14.87 15.06 1.46
N LYS A 184 15.51 16.22 1.71
CA LYS A 184 14.79 17.48 1.83
C LYS A 184 14.15 17.89 0.50
N ALA A 185 14.85 17.74 -0.62
CA ALA A 185 14.29 18.03 -1.94
C ALA A 185 13.09 17.12 -2.26
N CYS A 186 13.15 15.83 -1.91
CA CYS A 186 12.02 14.91 -2.00
C CYS A 186 10.82 15.39 -1.15
N ALA A 187 11.07 15.76 0.11
CA ALA A 187 10.03 16.28 1.01
C ALA A 187 9.39 17.58 0.48
N ASP A 188 10.19 18.47 -0.14
CA ASP A 188 9.70 19.70 -0.73
C ASP A 188 8.85 19.44 -1.99
N ALA A 189 9.19 18.44 -2.80
CA ALA A 189 8.40 17.98 -3.93
C ALA A 189 7.04 17.41 -3.49
N MET A 190 7.06 16.54 -2.49
CA MET A 190 5.84 16.00 -1.88
C MET A 190 4.95 17.11 -1.31
N ALA A 191 5.55 18.15 -0.71
CA ALA A 191 4.80 19.29 -0.19
C ALA A 191 4.05 20.05 -1.29
N ARG A 192 4.65 20.22 -2.47
CA ARG A 192 3.96 20.82 -3.62
C ARG A 192 2.78 19.98 -4.10
N VAL A 193 2.93 18.66 -4.14
CA VAL A 193 1.83 17.75 -4.49
C VAL A 193 0.70 17.82 -3.47
N VAL A 194 1.02 17.72 -2.17
CA VAL A 194 0.04 17.81 -1.09
C VAL A 194 -0.70 19.16 -1.12
N SER A 195 0.00 20.26 -1.38
CA SER A 195 -0.63 21.58 -1.50
C SER A 195 -1.67 21.64 -2.63
N ARG A 196 -1.49 20.86 -3.71
CA ARG A 196 -2.49 20.73 -4.78
C ARG A 196 -3.69 19.91 -4.36
N PHE A 197 -3.48 18.85 -3.55
CA PHE A 197 -4.58 18.03 -3.02
C PHE A 197 -5.54 18.87 -2.15
N THR A 198 -5.01 19.80 -1.36
CA THR A 198 -5.84 20.67 -0.51
C THR A 198 -6.78 21.61 -1.29
N GLN A 199 -6.54 21.80 -2.58
CA GLN A 199 -7.34 22.66 -3.46
C GLN A 199 -8.48 21.91 -4.18
N GLN A 200 -8.55 20.58 -4.06
CA GLN A 200 -9.59 19.78 -4.69
C GLN A 200 -10.88 19.86 -3.86
N ALA A 201 -11.91 20.50 -4.41
CA ALA A 201 -13.22 20.63 -3.77
C ALA A 201 -14.20 19.58 -4.29
N GLY A 202 -15.15 19.15 -3.45
CA GLY A 202 -16.25 18.26 -3.84
C GLY A 202 -15.90 16.77 -3.97
N VAL A 203 -14.68 16.39 -3.61
CA VAL A 203 -14.22 14.99 -3.57
C VAL A 203 -13.71 14.64 -2.17
N PRO A 204 -13.67 13.35 -1.78
CA PRO A 204 -13.00 12.94 -0.56
C PRO A 204 -11.54 13.40 -0.54
N PRO A 205 -10.96 13.72 0.63
CA PRO A 205 -9.57 14.13 0.71
C PRO A 205 -8.63 13.07 0.16
N VAL A 206 -7.68 13.48 -0.66
CA VAL A 206 -6.62 12.62 -1.17
C VAL A 206 -5.49 12.57 -0.15
N VAL A 207 -5.01 11.38 0.20
CA VAL A 207 -3.88 11.15 1.09
C VAL A 207 -2.69 10.64 0.28
N LEU A 208 -1.61 11.42 0.23
CA LEU A 208 -0.33 10.94 -0.29
C LEU A 208 0.27 9.99 0.74
N SER A 209 0.26 8.71 0.44
CA SER A 209 0.59 7.62 1.37
C SER A 209 1.98 7.09 1.06
N LEU A 210 2.97 7.48 1.87
CA LEU A 210 4.35 7.05 1.67
C LEU A 210 4.53 5.62 2.19
N GLU A 211 5.21 4.81 1.40
CA GLU A 211 5.39 3.38 1.63
C GLU A 211 6.84 3.06 1.96
N ALA A 212 7.11 2.64 3.21
CA ALA A 212 8.41 2.10 3.56
C ALA A 212 8.64 0.80 2.79
N GLU A 213 9.81 0.67 2.17
CA GLU A 213 10.22 -0.54 1.47
C GLU A 213 11.68 -0.83 1.77
N PRO A 214 12.09 -2.09 2.01
CA PRO A 214 13.48 -2.44 2.21
C PRO A 214 14.39 -1.82 1.14
N PHE A 215 15.50 -1.19 1.57
CA PHE A 215 16.42 -0.43 0.72
C PHE A 215 15.87 0.87 0.10
N ALA A 216 14.62 1.28 0.35
CA ALA A 216 14.23 2.66 0.07
C ALA A 216 14.97 3.66 0.96
N SER A 217 14.90 4.95 0.65
CA SER A 217 15.49 6.01 1.50
C SER A 217 14.88 6.07 2.91
N ALA A 218 13.68 5.50 3.10
CA ALA A 218 13.09 5.14 4.38
C ALA A 218 12.65 3.66 4.30
N GLY A 219 13.52 2.76 4.75
CA GLY A 219 13.41 1.33 4.51
C GLY A 219 12.51 0.57 5.47
N ASN A 220 12.02 1.21 6.55
CA ASN A 220 11.15 0.62 7.56
C ASN A 220 10.23 1.68 8.17
N THR A 221 9.26 1.26 9.00
CA THR A 221 8.23 2.18 9.56
C THR A 221 8.84 3.25 10.45
N ARG A 222 9.89 2.96 11.20
CA ARG A 222 10.59 3.93 12.05
C ARG A 222 11.29 5.00 11.20
N ALA A 223 12.06 4.58 10.20
CA ALA A 223 12.72 5.52 9.29
C ALA A 223 11.71 6.36 8.50
N LEU A 224 10.56 5.76 8.13
CA LEU A 224 9.48 6.48 7.48
C LEU A 224 8.83 7.51 8.40
N ALA A 225 8.60 7.19 9.67
CA ALA A 225 8.08 8.14 10.65
C ALA A 225 9.02 9.36 10.81
N GLU A 226 10.34 9.13 10.86
CA GLU A 226 11.33 10.20 10.88
C GLU A 226 11.30 11.05 9.59
N PHE A 227 11.21 10.43 8.43
CA PHE A 227 11.10 11.14 7.16
C PHE A 227 9.79 11.94 7.07
N LEU A 228 8.68 11.40 7.57
CA LEU A 228 7.39 12.08 7.60
C LEU A 228 7.39 13.36 8.46
N VAL A 229 8.21 13.41 9.51
CA VAL A 229 8.41 14.68 10.25
C VAL A 229 8.99 15.75 9.32
N LEU A 230 10.01 15.41 8.54
CA LEU A 230 10.62 16.33 7.56
C LEU A 230 9.61 16.72 6.47
N ALA A 231 8.87 15.75 5.92
CA ALA A 231 7.86 15.97 4.90
C ALA A 231 6.71 16.86 5.42
N ASN A 232 6.22 16.62 6.64
CA ASN A 232 5.21 17.44 7.29
C ASN A 232 5.67 18.90 7.46
N MET A 233 6.91 19.11 7.92
CA MET A 233 7.48 20.46 8.03
C MET A 233 7.52 21.17 6.68
N SER A 234 7.84 20.45 5.60
CA SER A 234 7.84 21.01 4.24
C SER A 234 6.41 21.34 3.78
N VAL A 235 5.43 20.46 4.03
CA VAL A 235 4.01 20.70 3.70
C VAL A 235 3.46 21.92 4.44
N VAL A 236 3.68 22.01 5.75
CA VAL A 236 3.22 23.17 6.56
C VAL A 236 3.85 24.46 6.07
N ARG A 237 5.14 24.45 5.71
CA ARG A 237 5.84 25.61 5.15
C ARG A 237 5.21 26.04 3.82
N GLU A 238 4.96 25.08 2.91
CA GLU A 238 4.33 25.34 1.60
C GLU A 238 2.92 25.93 1.76
N LEU A 239 2.08 25.34 2.61
CA LEU A 239 0.73 25.81 2.89
C LEU A 239 0.71 27.22 3.50
N LYS A 240 1.66 27.51 4.41
CA LYS A 240 1.82 28.88 4.96
C LYS A 240 2.23 29.88 3.89
N ALA A 241 3.07 29.48 2.93
CA ALA A 241 3.43 30.35 1.80
C ALA A 241 2.23 30.63 0.88
N LEU A 242 1.25 29.72 0.85
CA LEU A 242 -0.04 29.90 0.15
C LEU A 242 -1.09 30.71 0.95
N GLY A 243 -0.77 31.13 2.18
CA GLY A 243 -1.60 32.03 3.00
C GLY A 243 -2.39 31.37 4.11
N HIS A 244 -2.27 30.06 4.33
CA HIS A 244 -2.89 29.39 5.48
C HIS A 244 -2.21 29.78 6.80
N ASP A 245 -2.97 29.87 7.87
CA ASP A 245 -2.39 30.04 9.20
C ASP A 245 -1.71 28.73 9.69
N ALA A 246 -0.96 28.80 10.78
CA ALA A 246 -0.17 27.65 11.25
C ALA A 246 -1.05 26.46 11.70
N SER A 247 -2.22 26.71 12.27
CA SER A 247 -3.16 25.68 12.73
C SER A 247 -3.83 24.99 11.54
N GLU A 248 -4.31 25.79 10.58
CA GLU A 248 -4.94 25.30 9.35
C GLU A 248 -3.92 24.51 8.50
N ALA A 249 -2.70 25.03 8.32
CA ALA A 249 -1.64 24.33 7.59
C ALA A 249 -1.28 22.99 8.24
N GLY A 250 -1.21 22.92 9.58
CA GLY A 250 -0.99 21.68 10.31
C GLY A 250 -2.12 20.67 10.15
N ALA A 251 -3.38 21.11 10.21
CA ALA A 251 -4.54 20.25 10.02
C ALA A 251 -4.63 19.71 8.58
N LEU A 252 -4.34 20.53 7.58
CA LEU A 252 -4.29 20.11 6.18
C LEU A 252 -3.15 19.12 5.92
N ALA A 253 -1.95 19.37 6.47
CA ALA A 253 -0.83 18.44 6.37
C ALA A 253 -1.20 17.07 6.96
N ALA A 254 -1.75 17.02 8.17
CA ALA A 254 -2.20 15.79 8.82
C ALA A 254 -3.32 15.05 8.05
N ARG A 255 -4.09 15.77 7.25
CA ARG A 255 -5.19 15.21 6.46
C ARG A 255 -4.75 14.61 5.12
N HIS A 256 -3.67 15.13 4.52
CA HIS A 256 -3.29 14.84 3.14
C HIS A 256 -1.91 14.18 3.00
N LEU A 257 -1.13 14.08 4.07
CA LEU A 257 0.14 13.36 4.12
C LEU A 257 -0.02 12.14 5.02
N GLY A 258 0.41 10.96 4.55
CA GLY A 258 0.17 9.74 5.29
C GLY A 258 1.11 8.59 4.95
N VAL A 259 0.78 7.43 5.50
CA VAL A 259 1.52 6.18 5.38
C VAL A 259 0.72 5.18 4.55
N CYS A 260 1.40 4.48 3.67
CA CYS A 260 1.03 3.16 3.18
C CYS A 260 1.80 2.13 4.02
N LEU A 261 1.10 1.38 4.86
CA LEU A 261 1.70 0.33 5.67
C LEU A 261 1.62 -1.00 4.93
N ASP A 262 2.76 -1.44 4.38
CA ASP A 262 2.85 -2.74 3.71
C ASP A 262 3.28 -3.83 4.69
N ALA A 263 2.47 -4.89 4.79
CA ALA A 263 2.69 -5.98 5.73
C ALA A 263 3.87 -6.89 5.33
N CYS A 264 4.15 -7.04 4.03
CA CYS A 264 5.32 -7.77 3.55
C CYS A 264 6.60 -7.02 3.93
N HIS A 265 6.64 -5.70 3.66
CA HIS A 265 7.82 -4.88 3.91
C HIS A 265 8.17 -4.85 5.41
N SER A 266 7.18 -4.59 6.27
CA SER A 266 7.39 -4.59 7.73
C SER A 266 7.82 -5.97 8.25
N ALA A 267 7.29 -7.05 7.70
CA ALA A 267 7.71 -8.41 8.03
C ALA A 267 9.16 -8.67 7.60
N VAL A 268 9.55 -8.25 6.38
CA VAL A 268 10.93 -8.42 5.88
C VAL A 268 11.94 -7.66 6.75
N GLU A 269 11.59 -6.49 7.24
CA GLU A 269 12.42 -5.70 8.17
C GLU A 269 12.36 -6.22 9.63
N PHE A 270 11.68 -7.35 9.89
CA PHE A 270 11.53 -7.95 11.22
C PHE A 270 10.89 -7.03 12.25
N GLU A 271 10.01 -6.14 11.82
CA GLU A 271 9.28 -5.25 12.72
C GLU A 271 8.22 -6.00 13.53
N ASP A 272 7.92 -5.51 14.73
CA ASP A 272 6.76 -5.97 15.49
C ASP A 272 5.48 -5.40 14.87
N PRO A 273 4.42 -6.21 14.63
CA PRO A 273 3.18 -5.72 14.02
C PRO A 273 2.52 -4.55 14.76
N GLY A 274 2.52 -4.60 16.10
CA GLY A 274 1.92 -3.55 16.94
C GLY A 274 2.74 -2.25 16.88
N GLU A 275 4.08 -2.33 16.88
CA GLU A 275 4.94 -1.16 16.70
C GLU A 275 4.78 -0.57 15.30
N ALA A 276 4.81 -1.39 14.25
CA ALA A 276 4.60 -0.96 12.87
C ALA A 276 3.23 -0.25 12.71
N TRP A 277 2.17 -0.80 13.30
CA TRP A 277 0.86 -0.17 13.34
C TRP A 277 0.88 1.16 14.08
N SER A 278 1.45 1.20 15.30
CA SER A 278 1.51 2.41 16.12
C SER A 278 2.20 3.56 15.38
N LEU A 279 3.38 3.31 14.80
CA LEU A 279 4.12 4.31 14.02
C LEU A 279 3.33 4.78 12.80
N SER A 280 2.69 3.86 12.08
CA SER A 280 1.98 4.15 10.83
C SER A 280 0.66 4.88 11.05
N SER A 281 -0.03 4.65 12.17
CA SER A 281 -1.28 5.34 12.53
C SER A 281 -1.09 6.73 13.15
N GLY A 282 0.16 7.22 13.21
CA GLY A 282 0.51 8.53 13.78
C GLY A 282 0.77 8.49 15.29
N GLY A 283 0.92 7.31 15.89
CA GLY A 283 1.50 7.14 17.22
C GLY A 283 2.98 7.48 17.20
N GLY A 284 3.48 8.19 18.22
CA GLY A 284 4.92 8.38 18.38
C GLY A 284 5.60 7.06 18.79
N PRO A 285 6.93 6.91 18.56
CA PRO A 285 7.68 5.80 19.08
C PRO A 285 7.46 5.69 20.60
N SER A 286 7.14 4.48 21.07
CA SER A 286 7.09 4.22 22.50
C SER A 286 8.48 4.50 23.07
N GLU A 287 8.62 5.51 23.96
CA GLU A 287 9.77 5.52 24.85
C GLU A 287 9.67 4.26 25.69
N GLU A 288 10.64 3.36 25.57
CA GLU A 288 10.78 2.23 26.49
C GLU A 288 10.95 2.79 27.91
N GLY A 289 9.82 3.00 28.56
CA GLY A 289 9.78 3.24 29.99
C GLY A 289 10.11 1.95 30.71
N ALA A 290 11.11 1.95 31.55
CA ALA A 290 11.58 0.82 32.36
C ALA A 290 10.51 0.25 33.34
N ASP A 291 9.29 0.72 33.29
CA ASP A 291 8.16 0.30 34.11
C ASP A 291 6.94 0.06 33.20
N GLY A 292 6.52 -1.19 33.05
CA GLY A 292 5.39 -1.68 32.25
C GLY A 292 4.04 -0.98 32.45
N GLY A 293 4.00 0.33 32.25
CA GLY A 293 2.84 1.21 32.37
C GLY A 293 2.24 1.51 30.99
N ALA A 294 0.91 1.45 30.93
CA ALA A 294 0.04 1.69 29.79
C ALA A 294 0.53 2.84 28.88
N PHE A 295 0.46 2.63 27.57
CA PHE A 295 0.73 3.60 26.51
C PHE A 295 0.09 4.96 26.82
N SER A 296 0.92 5.93 27.18
CA SER A 296 0.53 7.32 27.20
C SER A 296 0.40 7.76 25.73
N ALA A 297 -0.76 8.25 25.34
CA ALA A 297 -0.97 8.81 24.01
C ALA A 297 -0.01 9.97 23.78
N SER A 298 1.13 9.68 23.13
CA SER A 298 2.02 10.70 22.59
C SER A 298 1.26 11.60 21.61
N PRO A 299 1.56 12.90 21.50
CA PRO A 299 0.89 13.77 20.55
C PRO A 299 1.05 13.18 19.14
N ARG A 300 -0.07 13.03 18.41
CA ARG A 300 -0.07 12.47 17.05
C ARG A 300 0.90 13.24 16.18
N LEU A 301 1.76 12.50 15.50
CA LEU A 301 2.77 13.04 14.59
C LEU A 301 2.09 13.56 13.32
N GLY A 302 1.57 14.67 13.19
CA GLY A 302 1.07 15.44 12.03
C GLY A 302 0.89 14.76 10.65
N TYR A 303 0.64 13.43 10.61
CA TYR A 303 0.34 12.62 9.45
C TYR A 303 -0.72 11.55 9.79
N THR A 304 -1.22 10.83 8.80
CA THR A 304 -2.30 9.85 8.96
C THR A 304 -1.95 8.51 8.30
N LEU A 305 -2.68 7.44 8.63
CA LEU A 305 -2.65 6.23 7.83
C LEU A 305 -3.46 6.46 6.55
N GLY A 306 -2.88 6.24 5.38
CA GLY A 306 -3.61 6.25 4.12
C GLY A 306 -4.23 4.91 3.79
N LYS A 307 -3.45 3.83 3.87
CA LYS A 307 -3.89 2.45 3.65
C LYS A 307 -2.95 1.43 4.28
N ILE A 308 -3.45 0.21 4.40
CA ILE A 308 -2.65 -1.01 4.58
C ILE A 308 -2.60 -1.73 3.24
N GLN A 309 -1.39 -2.05 2.76
CA GLN A 309 -1.18 -3.09 1.75
C GLN A 309 -1.06 -4.43 2.47
N PHE A 310 -2.09 -5.27 2.30
CA PHE A 310 -2.15 -6.58 2.93
C PHE A 310 -1.43 -7.58 2.02
N SER A 311 -0.22 -7.93 2.40
CA SER A 311 0.77 -8.66 1.63
C SER A 311 1.54 -9.62 2.52
N SER A 312 2.25 -10.60 1.93
CA SER A 312 3.02 -11.59 2.67
C SER A 312 4.34 -11.89 1.96
N ALA A 313 5.42 -12.01 2.74
CA ALA A 313 6.75 -12.35 2.26
C ALA A 313 7.04 -13.85 2.32
N LEU A 314 8.13 -14.30 1.66
CA LEU A 314 8.71 -15.61 1.87
C LEU A 314 9.67 -15.61 3.06
N ALA A 315 9.69 -16.71 3.79
CA ALA A 315 10.64 -16.91 4.89
C ALA A 315 11.28 -18.31 4.82
N LEU A 316 12.57 -18.35 5.12
CA LEU A 316 13.36 -19.58 5.20
C LEU A 316 13.94 -19.70 6.61
N SER A 317 13.44 -20.63 7.40
CA SER A 317 13.94 -20.93 8.73
C SER A 317 15.16 -21.86 8.67
N SER A 318 16.15 -21.61 9.55
CA SER A 318 17.34 -22.43 9.70
C SER A 318 18.09 -22.69 8.37
N PRO A 319 18.54 -21.66 7.67
CA PRO A 319 19.14 -21.79 6.33
C PRO A 319 20.31 -22.76 6.25
N ALA A 320 21.13 -22.87 7.31
CA ALA A 320 22.26 -23.83 7.34
C ALA A 320 21.82 -25.28 7.15
N SER A 321 20.66 -25.64 7.73
CA SER A 321 20.15 -27.00 7.75
C SER A 321 19.14 -27.36 6.66
N ASP A 322 18.69 -26.34 5.90
CA ASP A 322 17.73 -26.50 4.79
C ASP A 322 18.34 -26.13 3.42
N PRO A 323 19.18 -26.97 2.82
CA PRO A 323 19.74 -26.69 1.50
C PRO A 323 18.72 -26.71 0.37
N GLU A 324 17.59 -27.44 0.53
CA GLU A 324 16.51 -27.47 -0.46
C GLU A 324 15.72 -26.16 -0.44
N GLY A 325 15.38 -25.65 0.75
CA GLY A 325 14.74 -24.34 0.91
C GLY A 325 15.62 -23.21 0.39
N ARG A 326 16.93 -23.23 0.68
CA ARG A 326 17.87 -22.26 0.08
C ARG A 326 17.86 -22.32 -1.45
N ALA A 327 17.95 -23.53 -2.02
CA ALA A 327 17.94 -23.69 -3.47
C ALA A 327 16.63 -23.21 -4.09
N LEU A 328 15.49 -23.48 -3.43
CA LEU A 328 14.19 -23.00 -3.88
C LEU A 328 14.13 -21.47 -3.85
N LEU A 329 14.51 -20.83 -2.73
CA LEU A 329 14.46 -19.36 -2.59
C LEU A 329 15.40 -18.67 -3.58
N LEU A 330 16.67 -19.09 -3.65
CA LEU A 330 17.64 -18.49 -4.58
C LEU A 330 17.27 -18.72 -6.06
N GLY A 331 16.61 -19.84 -6.35
CA GLY A 331 16.10 -20.14 -7.70
C GLY A 331 14.91 -19.26 -8.14
N MET A 332 14.38 -18.40 -7.25
CA MET A 332 13.33 -17.45 -7.57
C MET A 332 13.89 -16.10 -8.05
N ASP A 333 15.21 -15.92 -8.11
CA ASP A 333 15.78 -14.72 -8.73
C ASP A 333 15.31 -14.57 -10.18
N GLU A 334 14.80 -13.41 -10.52
CA GLU A 334 14.20 -13.14 -11.81
C GLU A 334 14.44 -11.65 -12.23
N PRO A 335 14.36 -11.30 -13.52
CA PRO A 335 14.87 -10.01 -13.99
C PRO A 335 13.96 -8.79 -13.74
N ARG A 336 12.74 -8.93 -13.21
CA ARG A 336 11.76 -7.82 -13.09
C ARG A 336 11.88 -7.09 -11.77
N TYR A 337 11.58 -7.81 -10.70
CA TYR A 337 11.39 -7.24 -9.37
C TYR A 337 12.66 -7.32 -8.53
N LEU A 338 12.80 -6.40 -7.59
CA LEU A 338 13.78 -6.53 -6.51
C LEU A 338 13.23 -7.51 -5.47
N HIS A 339 14.07 -8.47 -5.11
CA HIS A 339 13.77 -9.42 -4.03
C HIS A 339 14.76 -9.21 -2.89
N GLN A 340 14.55 -8.12 -2.13
CA GLN A 340 15.39 -7.76 -1.00
C GLN A 340 15.32 -8.84 0.08
N VAL A 341 16.46 -9.19 0.65
CA VAL A 341 16.54 -10.21 1.70
C VAL A 341 17.11 -9.62 2.98
N ARG A 342 16.46 -9.95 4.09
CA ARG A 342 16.89 -9.59 5.44
C ARG A 342 17.07 -10.83 6.30
N ALA A 343 17.99 -10.75 7.26
CA ALA A 343 18.12 -11.72 8.33
C ALA A 343 18.62 -11.05 9.61
N GLN A 344 18.34 -11.66 10.75
CA GLN A 344 18.88 -11.24 12.04
C GLN A 344 19.99 -12.21 12.44
N SER A 345 21.20 -11.73 12.61
CA SER A 345 22.32 -12.52 13.12
C SER A 345 22.73 -12.09 14.52
N SER A 346 23.54 -12.91 15.20
CA SER A 346 24.09 -12.56 16.51
C SER A 346 25.01 -11.32 16.48
N ALA A 347 25.55 -10.98 15.30
CA ALA A 347 26.38 -9.81 15.08
C ALA A 347 25.58 -8.55 14.63
N GLY A 348 24.28 -8.70 14.39
CA GLY A 348 23.40 -7.64 13.93
C GLY A 348 22.59 -8.02 12.67
N PRO A 349 21.80 -7.08 12.13
CA PRO A 349 20.99 -7.32 10.95
C PRO A 349 21.84 -7.52 9.69
N LEU A 350 21.43 -8.48 8.86
CA LEU A 350 21.99 -8.73 7.54
C LEU A 350 21.02 -8.25 6.45
N ALA A 351 21.57 -7.78 5.34
CA ALA A 351 20.80 -7.20 4.26
C ALA A 351 21.44 -7.43 2.90
N GLU A 352 20.68 -7.97 1.96
CA GLU A 352 21.01 -7.99 0.54
C GLU A 352 19.92 -7.35 -0.27
N SER A 353 20.30 -6.56 -1.26
CA SER A 353 19.35 -5.79 -2.05
C SER A 353 18.59 -6.62 -3.08
N ASP A 354 19.05 -7.86 -3.35
CA ASP A 354 18.39 -8.79 -4.27
C ASP A 354 18.88 -10.22 -4.02
N LEU A 355 18.10 -11.23 -4.44
CA LEU A 355 18.44 -12.64 -4.34
C LEU A 355 19.76 -12.97 -5.08
N GLY A 356 20.01 -12.35 -6.24
CA GLY A 356 21.26 -12.54 -6.97
C GLY A 356 22.48 -12.08 -6.17
N ASN A 357 22.36 -11.00 -5.39
CA ASN A 357 23.43 -10.54 -4.51
C ASN A 357 23.65 -11.49 -3.34
N LEU A 358 22.56 -11.99 -2.73
CA LEU A 358 22.68 -13.03 -1.69
C LEU A 358 23.37 -14.29 -2.21
N ALA A 359 23.01 -14.74 -3.41
CA ALA A 359 23.68 -15.89 -4.04
C ALA A 359 25.19 -15.65 -4.22
N ALA A 360 25.60 -14.46 -4.63
CA ALA A 360 27.00 -14.07 -4.77
C ALA A 360 27.73 -14.03 -3.40
N THR A 361 27.08 -13.47 -2.37
CA THR A 361 27.61 -13.45 -1.00
C THR A 361 27.83 -14.87 -0.47
N LEU A 362 26.87 -15.77 -0.66
CA LEU A 362 27.00 -17.16 -0.21
C LEU A 362 28.10 -17.94 -0.97
N ALA A 363 28.31 -17.61 -2.25
CA ALA A 363 29.35 -18.24 -3.06
C ALA A 363 30.78 -17.78 -2.72
N ALA A 364 30.94 -16.69 -1.95
CA ALA A 364 32.25 -16.22 -1.50
C ALA A 364 32.88 -17.13 -0.42
N GLU A 365 32.08 -17.95 0.27
CA GLU A 365 32.50 -18.89 1.31
C GLU A 365 33.37 -18.25 2.41
N ASP A 366 33.06 -16.99 2.75
CA ASP A 366 33.74 -16.20 3.77
C ASP A 366 32.86 -15.99 5.02
N SER A 367 33.33 -15.16 5.95
CA SER A 367 32.60 -14.84 7.19
C SER A 367 31.24 -14.19 6.95
N SER A 368 31.02 -13.53 5.82
CA SER A 368 29.71 -12.99 5.45
C SER A 368 28.74 -14.12 5.07
N ALA A 369 29.20 -15.07 4.27
CA ALA A 369 28.42 -16.26 3.93
C ALA A 369 28.07 -17.09 5.19
N GLU A 370 29.04 -17.24 6.12
CA GLU A 370 28.80 -17.93 7.39
C GLU A 370 27.71 -17.23 8.21
N ALA A 371 27.77 -15.89 8.34
CA ALA A 371 26.77 -15.11 9.07
C ALA A 371 25.34 -15.26 8.51
N TRP A 372 25.19 -15.31 7.19
CA TRP A 372 23.91 -15.59 6.53
C TRP A 372 23.43 -17.01 6.83
N LEU A 373 24.29 -18.01 6.73
CA LEU A 373 23.93 -19.41 7.00
C LEU A 373 23.56 -19.66 8.48
N GLU A 374 24.25 -18.98 9.42
CA GLU A 374 24.00 -19.10 10.86
C GLU A 374 22.77 -18.34 11.35
N ALA A 375 22.24 -17.42 10.53
CA ALA A 375 21.03 -16.69 10.88
C ALA A 375 19.85 -17.65 11.07
N PRO A 376 18.98 -17.45 12.08
CA PRO A 376 17.86 -18.35 12.34
C PRO A 376 16.79 -18.33 11.25
N GLU A 377 16.63 -17.21 10.56
CA GLU A 377 15.61 -17.02 9.53
C GLU A 377 16.06 -15.96 8.52
N TRP A 378 15.77 -16.22 7.23
CA TRP A 378 15.79 -15.21 6.17
C TRP A 378 14.36 -14.82 5.82
N ARG A 379 14.11 -13.55 5.56
CA ARG A 379 12.87 -13.05 4.98
C ARG A 379 13.18 -12.35 3.67
N CYS A 380 12.41 -12.71 2.65
CA CYS A 380 12.61 -12.22 1.29
C CYS A 380 11.37 -11.46 0.83
N HIS A 381 11.57 -10.22 0.35
CA HIS A 381 10.54 -9.42 -0.29
C HIS A 381 10.06 -10.09 -1.57
N PHE A 382 8.95 -10.78 -1.45
CA PHE A 382 8.33 -11.50 -2.54
C PHE A 382 6.84 -11.61 -2.22
N HIS A 383 6.01 -10.74 -2.79
CA HIS A 383 4.58 -10.69 -2.47
C HIS A 383 3.88 -11.99 -2.87
N VAL A 384 3.85 -12.95 -1.96
CA VAL A 384 3.18 -14.24 -2.17
C VAL A 384 1.71 -14.18 -1.76
N PRO A 385 0.84 -15.07 -2.31
CA PRO A 385 -0.56 -15.09 -1.94
C PRO A 385 -0.78 -15.14 -0.42
N VAL A 386 -1.56 -14.18 0.08
CA VAL A 386 -1.72 -13.91 1.51
C VAL A 386 -2.49 -15.00 2.27
N ASP A 387 -3.16 -15.90 1.57
CA ASP A 387 -3.81 -17.06 2.14
C ASP A 387 -2.86 -18.24 2.43
N LEU A 388 -1.61 -18.17 1.95
CA LEU A 388 -0.64 -19.26 2.08
C LEU A 388 0.15 -19.18 3.40
N GLU A 389 0.25 -20.31 4.10
CA GLU A 389 1.17 -20.50 5.24
C GLU A 389 2.57 -20.92 4.78
N SER A 390 2.66 -21.53 3.61
CA SER A 390 3.90 -22.02 3.04
C SER A 390 3.87 -22.02 1.51
N TYR A 391 5.05 -21.93 0.91
CA TYR A 391 5.27 -22.06 -0.52
C TYR A 391 6.39 -23.07 -0.77
N GLY A 392 6.05 -24.29 -1.18
CA GLY A 392 6.99 -25.40 -1.21
C GLY A 392 7.51 -25.71 0.20
N SER A 393 8.83 -25.72 0.38
CA SER A 393 9.48 -25.88 1.69
C SER A 393 9.66 -24.56 2.45
N LEU A 394 9.36 -23.41 1.84
CA LEU A 394 9.45 -22.10 2.48
C LEU A 394 8.18 -21.82 3.29
N SER A 395 8.30 -21.13 4.41
CA SER A 395 7.19 -20.52 5.11
C SER A 395 6.87 -19.14 4.52
N THR A 396 5.76 -18.54 4.98
CA THR A 396 5.38 -17.17 4.62
C THR A 396 5.25 -16.31 5.87
N THR A 397 5.18 -15.01 5.68
CA THR A 397 4.93 -14.05 6.78
C THR A 397 3.45 -13.75 6.97
N ARG A 398 2.53 -14.62 6.52
CA ARG A 398 1.08 -14.45 6.66
C ARG A 398 0.66 -14.11 8.10
N SER A 399 1.24 -14.80 9.10
CA SER A 399 0.92 -14.55 10.49
C SER A 399 1.24 -13.12 10.95
N HIS A 400 2.27 -12.49 10.37
CA HIS A 400 2.60 -11.09 10.61
C HIS A 400 1.52 -10.16 10.01
N ALA A 401 1.09 -10.43 8.77
CA ALA A 401 0.04 -9.66 8.11
C ALA A 401 -1.30 -9.77 8.87
N ASP A 402 -1.67 -10.99 9.30
CA ASP A 402 -2.88 -11.25 10.08
C ASP A 402 -2.84 -10.48 11.42
N ALA A 403 -1.70 -10.49 12.12
CA ALA A 403 -1.52 -9.77 13.38
C ALA A 403 -1.58 -8.24 13.16
N LEU A 404 -0.95 -7.71 12.11
CA LEU A 404 -0.99 -6.29 11.78
C LEU A 404 -2.42 -5.80 11.50
N LEU A 405 -3.20 -6.57 10.74
CA LEU A 405 -4.62 -6.25 10.52
C LEU A 405 -5.42 -6.31 11.82
N ALA A 406 -5.16 -7.30 12.68
CA ALA A 406 -5.83 -7.40 13.98
C ALA A 406 -5.54 -6.15 14.84
N GLU A 407 -4.30 -5.68 14.91
CA GLU A 407 -3.94 -4.42 15.58
C GLU A 407 -4.72 -3.23 15.01
N ALA A 408 -4.79 -3.12 13.68
CA ALA A 408 -5.52 -2.04 13.02
C ALA A 408 -7.02 -2.03 13.34
N LEU A 409 -7.62 -3.19 13.58
CA LEU A 409 -9.05 -3.33 13.89
C LEU A 409 -9.37 -3.07 15.37
N THR A 410 -8.38 -3.02 16.28
CA THR A 410 -8.60 -2.80 17.72
C THR A 410 -8.92 -1.34 18.05
N ASP A 411 -8.43 -0.36 17.27
CA ASP A 411 -8.68 1.07 17.50
C ASP A 411 -9.18 1.79 16.23
N PRO A 412 -10.45 1.61 15.85
CA PRO A 412 -11.03 2.35 14.73
C PRO A 412 -11.10 3.86 14.95
N GLY A 413 -10.83 4.35 16.16
CA GLY A 413 -10.81 5.76 16.51
C GLY A 413 -9.73 6.56 15.75
N VAL A 414 -8.64 5.91 15.36
CA VAL A 414 -7.51 6.55 14.67
C VAL A 414 -7.65 6.60 13.15
N TRP A 415 -8.64 5.92 12.57
CA TRP A 415 -8.78 5.85 11.12
C TRP A 415 -9.12 7.21 10.50
N PRO A 416 -8.45 7.61 9.40
CA PRO A 416 -8.75 8.87 8.73
C PRO A 416 -10.16 8.87 8.15
N SER A 417 -10.88 9.96 8.33
CA SER A 417 -12.26 10.09 7.81
C SER A 417 -13.20 8.93 8.20
N GLY A 418 -12.84 8.12 9.21
CA GLY A 418 -13.60 6.95 9.64
C GLY A 418 -13.45 5.70 8.78
N GLU A 419 -12.54 5.68 7.81
CA GLU A 419 -12.31 4.55 6.91
C GLU A 419 -10.92 3.95 7.10
N LEU A 420 -10.82 2.61 7.11
CA LEU A 420 -9.59 1.85 6.96
C LEU A 420 -9.56 1.28 5.54
N HIS A 421 -8.55 1.64 4.78
CA HIS A 421 -8.31 1.02 3.47
C HIS A 421 -7.40 -0.18 3.63
N VAL A 422 -7.87 -1.34 3.19
CA VAL A 422 -7.11 -2.61 3.14
C VAL A 422 -7.08 -3.07 1.69
N GLU A 423 -5.89 -3.11 1.12
CA GLU A 423 -5.64 -3.51 -0.25
C GLU A 423 -4.78 -4.77 -0.28
N VAL A 424 -5.32 -5.89 -0.78
CA VAL A 424 -4.53 -7.11 -1.01
C VAL A 424 -3.60 -6.85 -2.19
N GLU A 425 -2.30 -7.11 -2.01
CA GLU A 425 -1.32 -6.87 -3.04
C GLU A 425 -0.40 -8.09 -3.22
N THR A 426 -0.61 -8.83 -4.32
CA THR A 426 0.22 -9.97 -4.71
C THR A 426 0.53 -9.90 -6.20
N TYR A 427 1.50 -9.08 -6.58
CA TYR A 427 1.85 -8.87 -8.00
C TYR A 427 2.74 -9.99 -8.58
N THR A 428 3.28 -10.87 -7.75
CA THR A 428 4.25 -11.90 -8.18
C THR A 428 3.60 -13.16 -8.78
N TRP A 429 2.28 -13.24 -8.90
CA TRP A 429 1.59 -14.41 -9.44
C TRP A 429 2.18 -14.94 -10.75
N SER A 430 2.64 -14.07 -11.64
CA SER A 430 3.21 -14.45 -12.93
C SER A 430 4.62 -15.05 -12.85
N VAL A 431 5.39 -14.71 -11.79
CA VAL A 431 6.79 -15.14 -11.60
C VAL A 431 6.94 -16.24 -10.57
N LEU A 432 5.91 -16.56 -9.79
CA LEU A 432 5.92 -17.70 -8.88
C LEU A 432 6.10 -19.02 -9.64
N PRO A 433 7.10 -19.87 -9.29
CA PRO A 433 7.26 -21.19 -9.90
C PRO A 433 6.00 -22.05 -9.79
N ALA A 434 5.65 -22.73 -10.87
CA ALA A 434 4.42 -23.55 -10.93
C ALA A 434 4.38 -24.67 -9.88
N SER A 435 5.53 -25.18 -9.47
CA SER A 435 5.66 -26.29 -8.51
C SER A 435 5.14 -25.99 -7.10
N GLY A 436 5.15 -24.72 -6.69
CA GLY A 436 4.61 -24.29 -5.39
C GLY A 436 3.30 -23.50 -5.49
N ARG A 437 2.89 -23.16 -6.71
CA ARG A 437 1.68 -22.36 -6.93
C ARG A 437 0.43 -23.17 -6.63
N PRO A 438 -0.53 -22.64 -5.82
CA PRO A 438 -1.82 -23.28 -5.68
C PRO A 438 -2.49 -23.47 -7.04
N GLY A 439 -3.11 -24.64 -7.25
CA GLY A 439 -3.83 -24.95 -8.50
C GLY A 439 -5.00 -23.98 -8.74
N GLY A 440 -5.38 -23.82 -10.02
CA GLY A 440 -6.46 -22.97 -10.46
C GLY A 440 -6.02 -21.79 -11.33
N SER A 441 -6.98 -20.96 -11.73
CA SER A 441 -6.75 -19.73 -12.47
C SER A 441 -6.27 -18.59 -11.55
N LEU A 442 -5.83 -17.48 -12.12
CA LEU A 442 -5.54 -16.26 -11.35
C LEU A 442 -6.77 -15.85 -10.52
N VAL A 443 -7.97 -15.86 -11.09
CA VAL A 443 -9.23 -15.52 -10.41
C VAL A 443 -9.46 -16.42 -9.19
N ASP A 444 -9.17 -17.72 -9.29
CA ASP A 444 -9.28 -18.65 -8.14
C ASP A 444 -8.29 -18.28 -7.02
N GLY A 445 -7.11 -17.80 -7.40
CA GLY A 445 -6.09 -17.32 -6.45
C GLY A 445 -6.55 -16.06 -5.72
N LEU A 446 -6.94 -15.03 -6.48
CA LEU A 446 -7.40 -13.76 -5.94
C LEU A 446 -8.66 -13.93 -5.06
N GLU A 447 -9.55 -14.86 -5.43
CA GLU A 447 -10.71 -15.19 -4.62
C GLU A 447 -10.30 -15.75 -3.24
N ARG A 448 -9.34 -16.67 -3.18
CA ARG A 448 -8.86 -17.22 -1.91
C ARG A 448 -8.24 -16.15 -1.01
N GLU A 449 -7.40 -15.28 -1.59
CA GLU A 449 -6.77 -14.19 -0.87
C GLU A 449 -7.80 -13.23 -0.24
N LEU A 450 -8.78 -12.77 -1.03
CA LEU A 450 -9.83 -11.90 -0.50
C LEU A 450 -10.70 -12.60 0.54
N ARG A 451 -11.05 -13.89 0.34
CA ARG A 451 -11.79 -14.66 1.34
C ARG A 451 -11.02 -14.85 2.65
N HIS A 452 -9.70 -14.94 2.60
CA HIS A 452 -8.86 -14.97 3.80
C HIS A 452 -9.03 -13.66 4.60
N VAL A 453 -8.87 -12.50 3.96
CA VAL A 453 -9.05 -11.21 4.63
C VAL A 453 -10.49 -11.01 5.12
N GLU A 454 -11.49 -11.38 4.32
CA GLU A 454 -12.89 -11.35 4.75
C GLU A 454 -13.16 -12.23 5.99
N ALA A 455 -12.48 -13.38 6.11
CA ALA A 455 -12.60 -14.23 7.28
C ALA A 455 -12.01 -13.56 8.54
N LEU A 456 -10.88 -12.86 8.39
CA LEU A 456 -10.29 -12.08 9.48
C LEU A 456 -11.23 -10.94 9.92
N LEU A 457 -11.81 -10.20 8.97
CA LEU A 457 -12.78 -9.13 9.27
C LEU A 457 -14.01 -9.69 10.00
N ARG A 458 -14.58 -10.80 9.52
CA ARG A 458 -15.72 -11.45 10.20
C ARG A 458 -15.36 -11.94 11.60
N GLY A 459 -14.17 -12.53 11.76
CA GLY A 459 -13.64 -12.97 13.06
C GLY A 459 -13.52 -11.83 14.07
N ALA A 460 -13.24 -10.62 13.60
CA ALA A 460 -13.18 -9.39 14.39
C ALA A 460 -14.55 -8.66 14.52
N GLY A 461 -15.66 -9.26 14.08
CA GLY A 461 -17.00 -8.71 14.24
C GLY A 461 -17.47 -7.75 13.14
N TRP A 462 -16.67 -7.55 12.09
CA TRP A 462 -17.06 -6.73 10.94
C TRP A 462 -17.95 -7.51 9.97
N SER A 463 -18.94 -6.87 9.42
CA SER A 463 -19.87 -7.46 8.45
C SER A 463 -19.94 -6.62 7.18
N SER A 464 -20.01 -7.29 6.04
CA SER A 464 -20.21 -6.63 4.74
C SER A 464 -21.64 -6.07 4.65
N SER A 465 -21.76 -4.81 4.30
CA SER A 465 -23.02 -4.10 4.06
C SER A 465 -23.50 -4.27 2.63
#